data_730f1a22abd26c5418c955e1a1255557
#
_entry.id   730f1a22abd26c5418c955e1a1255557
#
_cell.length_a   1.000
_cell.length_b   1.000
_cell.length_c   1.000
_cell.angle_alpha   90.00
_cell.angle_beta   90.00
_cell.angle_gamma   90.00
#
_symmetry.space_group_name_H-M   'P 1'
#
loop_
_entity.id
_entity.type
_entity.pdbx_description
1 polymer ?
#
loop_
_entity_poly.entity_id
_entity_poly.type
_entity_poly.pdbx_seq_one_letter_code
_entity_poly.pdbx_strand_id
1 'polypeptide(L)'
;MEGKYWNKKIQSASGEELKKLQLKLLRHQLRSVYEKSKFYRRKFKKANVDPSQIKSVTDMAKVPFTTRKELEENSADILAVPPSKVATLRMTTGTTGKPLTIFHSPKDIEIVGEASARKLTFHGVTPEDVIQITASYGLWQGAWSMHSGAEKIGTCIIPVGSGNSERQIRIIKQFKTTVLYGVTNFHFRIAEVAKQLGEDLSASSLRVGICVAEKPTKPQIAMLKKEFGYEVVASDYGATEFPGYSVHCYKDRNSHHVWADYHLVEVVDPETLDNLGDGENGELIVTTLQREAFPLIRYRSNDATNLLGFEKCECGMSHPKVGIDIDRVDYMTKIRGTPVFPSRFEFILREFSELTGKSQVVLDKRTPKQYVTLKVEKMKELSNSAESSLITMIRLEIKNRIGITVDEVVLVPLGTFEQKFQKTIIIT
;
A
#
# COMPACT_ATOMS: atom_id res chain seq x y z
N MET A 1 -2.66 -0.59 -23.17
CA MET A 1 -3.10 -1.98 -22.96
C MET A 1 -4.43 -1.94 -22.23
N GLU A 2 -5.49 -2.52 -22.76
CA GLU A 2 -6.71 -2.75 -22.00
C GLU A 2 -6.41 -3.84 -20.97
N GLY A 3 -6.72 -3.59 -19.70
CA GLY A 3 -6.51 -4.54 -18.62
C GLY A 3 -7.30 -5.84 -18.87
N LYS A 4 -6.62 -6.95 -18.89
CA LYS A 4 -7.26 -8.26 -18.99
C LYS A 4 -7.77 -8.66 -17.60
N TYR A 5 -8.90 -9.33 -17.54
CA TYR A 5 -9.44 -9.86 -16.28
C TYR A 5 -9.11 -11.35 -16.15
N TRP A 6 -8.55 -11.73 -15.01
CA TRP A 6 -8.36 -13.11 -14.61
C TRP A 6 -9.70 -13.78 -14.29
N ASN A 7 -10.48 -13.12 -13.46
CA ASN A 7 -11.83 -13.54 -13.10
C ASN A 7 -12.84 -12.49 -13.59
N LYS A 8 -13.19 -12.56 -14.88
CA LYS A 8 -14.06 -11.57 -15.52
C LYS A 8 -15.38 -11.38 -14.77
N LYS A 9 -15.99 -12.48 -14.28
CA LYS A 9 -17.29 -12.43 -13.58
C LYS A 9 -17.26 -11.49 -12.38
N ILE A 10 -16.23 -11.57 -11.55
CA ILE A 10 -16.11 -10.73 -10.33
C ILE A 10 -15.52 -9.37 -10.65
N GLN A 11 -14.49 -9.31 -11.50
CA GLN A 11 -13.81 -8.05 -11.79
C GLN A 11 -14.65 -7.07 -12.61
N SER A 12 -15.61 -7.55 -13.41
CA SER A 12 -16.55 -6.70 -14.16
C SER A 12 -17.97 -6.64 -13.58
N ALA A 13 -18.18 -7.21 -12.39
CA ALA A 13 -19.48 -7.14 -11.71
C ALA A 13 -19.87 -5.69 -11.41
N SER A 14 -21.15 -5.40 -11.44
CA SER A 14 -21.68 -4.08 -11.09
C SER A 14 -21.50 -3.76 -9.61
N GLY A 15 -21.51 -2.47 -9.26
CA GLY A 15 -21.42 -2.05 -7.87
C GLY A 15 -22.52 -2.65 -6.98
N GLU A 16 -23.73 -2.81 -7.50
CA GLU A 16 -24.83 -3.45 -6.76
C GLU A 16 -24.61 -4.94 -6.51
N GLU A 17 -24.12 -5.67 -7.51
CA GLU A 17 -23.78 -7.09 -7.36
C GLU A 17 -22.66 -7.28 -6.33
N LEU A 18 -21.65 -6.42 -6.38
CA LEU A 18 -20.53 -6.43 -5.42
C LEU A 18 -21.00 -6.11 -4.00
N LYS A 19 -21.86 -5.11 -3.80
CA LYS A 19 -22.45 -4.78 -2.49
C LYS A 19 -23.25 -5.96 -1.91
N LYS A 20 -24.08 -6.59 -2.73
CA LYS A 20 -24.86 -7.78 -2.31
C LYS A 20 -23.95 -8.95 -1.92
N LEU A 21 -22.94 -9.22 -2.74
CA LEU A 21 -21.94 -10.27 -2.46
C LEU A 21 -21.17 -9.97 -1.18
N GLN A 22 -20.69 -8.74 -1.03
CA GLN A 22 -19.93 -8.28 0.12
C GLN A 22 -20.72 -8.45 1.42
N LEU A 23 -22.00 -8.05 1.45
CA LEU A 23 -22.86 -8.24 2.63
C LEU A 23 -23.07 -9.72 2.96
N LYS A 24 -23.27 -10.57 1.95
CA LYS A 24 -23.39 -12.02 2.15
C LYS A 24 -22.13 -12.60 2.79
N LEU A 25 -20.97 -12.25 2.27
CA LEU A 25 -19.68 -12.74 2.76
C LEU A 25 -19.36 -12.19 4.14
N LEU A 26 -19.67 -10.91 4.41
CA LEU A 26 -19.53 -10.28 5.71
C LEU A 26 -20.31 -11.05 6.79
N ARG A 27 -21.59 -11.32 6.55
CA ARG A 27 -22.43 -12.05 7.50
C ARG A 27 -21.90 -13.46 7.77
N HIS A 28 -21.41 -14.14 6.73
CA HIS A 28 -20.76 -15.43 6.90
C HIS A 28 -19.48 -15.33 7.75
N GLN A 29 -18.64 -14.35 7.46
CA GLN A 29 -17.37 -14.14 8.17
C GLN A 29 -17.60 -13.81 9.65
N LEU A 30 -18.54 -12.90 9.95
CA LEU A 30 -18.87 -12.52 11.34
C LEU A 30 -19.39 -13.71 12.15
N ARG A 31 -20.25 -14.55 11.56
CA ARG A 31 -20.71 -15.80 12.19
C ARG A 31 -19.54 -16.74 12.45
N SER A 32 -18.71 -16.98 11.42
CA SER A 32 -17.55 -17.87 11.52
C SER A 32 -16.58 -17.45 12.61
N VAL A 33 -16.23 -16.16 12.70
CA VAL A 33 -15.31 -15.68 13.75
C VAL A 33 -15.91 -15.76 15.14
N TYR A 34 -17.23 -15.54 15.28
CA TYR A 34 -17.91 -15.68 16.57
C TYR A 34 -17.91 -17.13 17.06
N GLU A 35 -18.12 -18.09 16.15
CA GLU A 35 -18.13 -19.51 16.46
C GLU A 35 -16.73 -20.07 16.72
N LYS A 36 -15.71 -19.64 15.98
CA LYS A 36 -14.41 -20.29 15.93
C LYS A 36 -13.29 -19.56 16.67
N SER A 37 -13.30 -18.23 16.69
CA SER A 37 -12.26 -17.43 17.35
C SER A 37 -12.65 -17.10 18.79
N LYS A 38 -11.83 -17.52 19.75
CA LYS A 38 -12.04 -17.19 21.16
C LYS A 38 -11.95 -15.68 21.41
N PHE A 39 -11.01 -14.99 20.73
CA PHE A 39 -10.82 -13.56 20.82
C PHE A 39 -12.07 -12.79 20.38
N TYR A 40 -12.57 -13.03 19.15
CA TYR A 40 -13.72 -12.30 18.63
C TYR A 40 -14.99 -12.62 19.37
N ARG A 41 -15.19 -13.86 19.83
CA ARG A 41 -16.34 -14.20 20.68
C ARG A 41 -16.36 -13.39 21.98
N ARG A 42 -15.22 -13.28 22.69
CA ARG A 42 -15.13 -12.45 23.90
C ARG A 42 -15.37 -10.98 23.59
N LYS A 43 -14.78 -10.49 22.52
CA LYS A 43 -14.87 -9.08 22.09
C LYS A 43 -16.30 -8.67 21.78
N PHE A 44 -17.02 -9.48 21.01
CA PHE A 44 -18.41 -9.23 20.63
C PHE A 44 -19.34 -9.31 21.86
N LYS A 45 -19.16 -10.30 22.73
CA LYS A 45 -19.92 -10.38 23.99
C LYS A 45 -19.71 -9.15 24.86
N LYS A 46 -18.46 -8.69 25.02
CA LYS A 46 -18.14 -7.46 25.78
C LYS A 46 -18.80 -6.21 25.23
N ALA A 47 -18.94 -6.15 23.91
CA ALA A 47 -19.59 -5.03 23.21
C ALA A 47 -21.11 -5.19 23.05
N ASN A 48 -21.71 -6.28 23.56
CA ASN A 48 -23.12 -6.64 23.37
C ASN A 48 -23.52 -6.70 21.89
N VAL A 49 -22.62 -7.16 21.02
CA VAL A 49 -22.85 -7.33 19.57
C VAL A 49 -23.19 -8.78 19.29
N ASP A 50 -24.37 -8.99 18.70
CA ASP A 50 -24.77 -10.25 18.10
C ASP A 50 -24.52 -10.20 16.58
N PRO A 51 -23.62 -11.04 16.02
CA PRO A 51 -23.34 -11.08 14.59
C PRO A 51 -24.59 -11.32 13.72
N SER A 52 -25.62 -11.99 14.25
CA SER A 52 -26.87 -12.27 13.51
C SER A 52 -27.69 -11.00 13.25
N GLN A 53 -27.49 -9.95 14.02
CA GLN A 53 -28.18 -8.67 13.89
C GLN A 53 -27.54 -7.72 12.88
N ILE A 54 -26.37 -8.06 12.35
CA ILE A 54 -25.72 -7.30 11.29
C ILE A 54 -26.43 -7.59 9.96
N LYS A 55 -27.29 -6.68 9.53
CA LYS A 55 -28.12 -6.83 8.34
C LYS A 55 -27.65 -5.98 7.16
N SER A 56 -26.84 -4.97 7.42
CA SER A 56 -26.27 -4.04 6.45
C SER A 56 -24.78 -3.78 6.74
N VAL A 57 -24.05 -3.21 5.78
CA VAL A 57 -22.66 -2.77 5.98
C VAL A 57 -22.59 -1.65 7.02
N THR A 58 -23.61 -0.78 7.08
CA THR A 58 -23.67 0.33 8.04
C THR A 58 -23.78 -0.16 9.49
N ASP A 59 -24.33 -1.38 9.72
CA ASP A 59 -24.35 -1.97 11.05
C ASP A 59 -22.96 -2.30 11.60
N MET A 60 -21.93 -2.29 10.73
CA MET A 60 -20.54 -2.48 11.18
C MET A 60 -20.08 -1.40 12.16
N ALA A 61 -20.68 -0.23 12.16
CA ALA A 61 -20.42 0.79 13.19
C ALA A 61 -20.62 0.29 14.64
N LYS A 62 -21.49 -0.72 14.84
CA LYS A 62 -21.72 -1.36 16.14
C LYS A 62 -20.62 -2.35 16.55
N VAL A 63 -19.84 -2.84 15.57
CA VAL A 63 -18.80 -3.85 15.79
C VAL A 63 -17.52 -3.17 16.28
N PRO A 64 -16.90 -3.62 17.39
CA PRO A 64 -15.72 -2.96 17.92
C PRO A 64 -14.50 -3.11 17.00
N PHE A 65 -13.66 -2.08 16.94
CA PHE A 65 -12.40 -2.10 16.20
C PHE A 65 -11.42 -3.13 16.77
N THR A 66 -10.57 -3.66 15.93
CA THR A 66 -9.43 -4.50 16.33
C THR A 66 -8.14 -3.73 16.08
N THR A 67 -7.30 -3.65 17.10
CA THR A 67 -6.01 -2.94 17.01
C THR A 67 -4.85 -3.91 16.76
N ARG A 68 -3.72 -3.39 16.27
CA ARG A 68 -2.49 -4.15 16.10
C ARG A 68 -2.02 -4.77 17.43
N LYS A 69 -2.07 -4.01 18.52
CA LYS A 69 -1.70 -4.49 19.88
C LYS A 69 -2.54 -5.69 20.30
N GLU A 70 -3.85 -5.64 20.05
CA GLU A 70 -4.73 -6.78 20.37
C GLU A 70 -4.37 -8.02 19.53
N LEU A 71 -3.97 -7.85 18.25
CA LEU A 71 -3.52 -8.96 17.42
C LEU A 71 -2.23 -9.59 17.96
N GLU A 72 -1.28 -8.76 18.40
CA GLU A 72 0.00 -9.20 18.96
C GLU A 72 -0.17 -9.96 20.29
N GLU A 73 -1.07 -9.48 21.15
CA GLU A 73 -1.33 -10.05 22.46
C GLU A 73 -2.21 -11.31 22.43
N ASN A 74 -3.04 -11.47 21.39
CA ASN A 74 -4.06 -12.54 21.32
C ASN A 74 -3.93 -13.45 20.11
N SER A 75 -2.76 -13.53 19.46
CA SER A 75 -2.60 -14.22 18.17
C SER A 75 -3.11 -15.67 18.17
N ALA A 76 -2.92 -16.42 19.26
CA ALA A 76 -3.44 -17.79 19.42
C ALA A 76 -4.97 -17.85 19.55
N ASP A 77 -5.59 -16.88 20.21
CA ASP A 77 -7.05 -16.84 20.43
C ASP A 77 -7.81 -16.28 19.21
N ILE A 78 -7.11 -15.53 18.34
CA ILE A 78 -7.65 -15.04 17.06
C ILE A 78 -7.79 -16.19 16.08
N LEU A 79 -6.87 -17.17 16.13
CA LEU A 79 -6.86 -18.30 15.22
C LEU A 79 -8.24 -18.98 15.19
N ALA A 80 -8.84 -19.01 13.99
CA ALA A 80 -10.19 -19.54 13.79
C ALA A 80 -10.19 -20.95 13.14
N VAL A 81 -9.03 -21.60 13.10
CA VAL A 81 -8.84 -23.00 12.69
C VAL A 81 -7.98 -23.72 13.72
N PRO A 82 -8.06 -25.06 13.82
CA PRO A 82 -7.10 -25.82 14.61
C PRO A 82 -5.66 -25.60 14.13
N PRO A 83 -4.65 -25.56 15.01
CA PRO A 83 -3.24 -25.38 14.63
C PRO A 83 -2.77 -26.34 13.52
N SER A 84 -3.29 -27.58 13.48
CA SER A 84 -2.99 -28.56 12.44
C SER A 84 -3.49 -28.20 11.04
N LYS A 85 -4.34 -27.16 10.92
CA LYS A 85 -4.85 -26.63 9.65
C LYS A 85 -4.10 -25.37 9.20
N VAL A 86 -3.12 -24.92 9.97
CA VAL A 86 -2.24 -23.82 9.56
C VAL A 86 -1.21 -24.38 8.58
N ALA A 87 -1.21 -23.88 7.35
CA ALA A 87 -0.25 -24.29 6.32
C ALA A 87 1.03 -23.49 6.37
N THR A 88 0.95 -22.19 6.71
CA THR A 88 2.11 -21.31 6.78
C THR A 88 1.85 -20.11 7.66
N LEU A 89 2.91 -19.46 8.08
CA LEU A 89 2.86 -18.18 8.78
C LEU A 89 3.70 -17.13 8.07
N ARG A 90 3.33 -15.86 8.25
CA ARG A 90 4.07 -14.69 7.80
C ARG A 90 4.23 -13.73 8.95
N MET A 91 5.23 -12.85 8.87
CA MET A 91 5.48 -11.87 9.92
C MET A 91 5.71 -10.50 9.31
N THR A 92 5.25 -9.49 10.04
CA THR A 92 5.60 -8.11 9.73
C THR A 92 7.06 -7.83 10.10
N THR A 93 7.65 -6.77 9.55
CA THR A 93 9.07 -6.41 9.81
C THR A 93 9.35 -5.97 11.25
N GLY A 94 8.31 -5.62 12.01
CA GLY A 94 8.44 -5.27 13.44
C GLY A 94 9.20 -3.96 13.71
N THR A 95 9.22 -3.02 12.77
CA THR A 95 9.93 -1.73 12.89
C THR A 95 9.54 -0.91 14.12
N THR A 96 8.36 -1.12 14.67
CA THR A 96 7.80 -0.39 15.83
C THR A 96 7.67 -1.22 17.10
N GLY A 97 8.05 -2.50 17.08
CA GLY A 97 7.86 -3.40 18.23
C GLY A 97 8.04 -4.87 17.89
N LYS A 98 7.23 -5.75 18.48
CA LYS A 98 7.24 -7.17 18.18
C LYS A 98 6.66 -7.41 16.78
N PRO A 99 7.28 -8.29 15.94
CA PRO A 99 6.69 -8.69 14.68
C PRO A 99 5.34 -9.36 14.90
N LEU A 100 4.31 -8.91 14.18
CA LEU A 100 3.01 -9.57 14.18
C LEU A 100 3.04 -10.82 13.31
N THR A 101 2.60 -11.94 13.85
CA THR A 101 2.49 -13.21 13.13
C THR A 101 1.09 -13.37 12.57
N ILE A 102 1.00 -13.63 11.28
CA ILE A 102 -0.24 -13.89 10.53
C ILE A 102 -0.23 -15.34 10.06
N PHE A 103 -1.27 -16.07 10.39
CA PHE A 103 -1.44 -17.48 10.02
C PHE A 103 -2.30 -17.62 8.77
N HIS A 104 -1.97 -18.59 7.92
CA HIS A 104 -2.70 -18.92 6.72
C HIS A 104 -3.06 -20.39 6.69
N SER A 105 -4.32 -20.71 6.39
CA SER A 105 -4.75 -22.05 5.97
C SER A 105 -4.43 -22.28 4.49
N PRO A 106 -4.54 -23.51 3.97
CA PRO A 106 -4.44 -23.77 2.52
C PRO A 106 -5.40 -22.90 1.70
N LYS A 107 -6.63 -22.72 2.20
CA LYS A 107 -7.64 -21.86 1.57
C LYS A 107 -7.22 -20.37 1.54
N ASP A 108 -6.62 -19.88 2.60
CA ASP A 108 -6.10 -18.50 2.65
C ASP A 108 -5.01 -18.28 1.59
N ILE A 109 -4.12 -19.27 1.40
CA ILE A 109 -3.08 -19.21 0.35
C ILE A 109 -3.71 -19.18 -1.02
N GLU A 110 -4.74 -19.99 -1.26
CA GLU A 110 -5.46 -20.01 -2.53
C GLU A 110 -6.12 -18.68 -2.86
N ILE A 111 -6.79 -18.05 -1.87
CA ILE A 111 -7.41 -16.73 -2.00
C ILE A 111 -6.36 -15.65 -2.33
N VAL A 112 -5.23 -15.67 -1.63
CA VAL A 112 -4.14 -14.73 -1.89
C VAL A 112 -3.57 -14.92 -3.30
N GLY A 113 -3.41 -16.16 -3.74
CA GLY A 113 -2.99 -16.50 -5.10
C GLY A 113 -3.97 -15.98 -6.14
N GLU A 114 -5.28 -16.20 -5.94
CA GLU A 114 -6.35 -15.71 -6.83
C GLU A 114 -6.35 -14.17 -6.90
N ALA A 115 -6.28 -13.47 -5.77
CA ALA A 115 -6.20 -12.02 -5.73
C ALA A 115 -4.96 -11.47 -6.45
N SER A 116 -3.83 -12.18 -6.31
CA SER A 116 -2.57 -11.80 -6.97
C SER A 116 -2.58 -12.11 -8.47
N ALA A 117 -3.21 -13.20 -8.90
CA ALA A 117 -3.42 -13.48 -10.32
C ALA A 117 -4.27 -12.38 -10.98
N ARG A 118 -5.34 -11.90 -10.30
CA ARG A 118 -6.13 -10.75 -10.77
C ARG A 118 -5.28 -9.48 -10.96
N LYS A 119 -4.35 -9.19 -10.01
CA LYS A 119 -3.44 -8.05 -10.12
C LYS A 119 -2.50 -8.19 -11.31
N LEU A 120 -1.79 -9.29 -11.38
CA LEU A 120 -0.81 -9.56 -12.42
C LEU A 120 -1.45 -9.47 -13.82
N THR A 121 -2.59 -10.14 -14.01
CA THR A 121 -3.31 -10.12 -15.28
C THR A 121 -3.83 -8.72 -15.63
N PHE A 122 -4.28 -7.96 -14.63
CA PHE A 122 -4.72 -6.57 -14.82
C PHE A 122 -3.57 -5.64 -15.24
N HIS A 123 -2.34 -5.93 -14.82
CA HIS A 123 -1.13 -5.26 -15.29
C HIS A 123 -0.59 -5.82 -16.61
N GLY A 124 -1.33 -6.73 -17.25
CA GLY A 124 -1.01 -7.30 -18.56
C GLY A 124 -0.07 -8.50 -18.54
N VAL A 125 0.12 -9.14 -17.37
CA VAL A 125 0.89 -10.38 -17.28
C VAL A 125 0.08 -11.54 -17.85
N THR A 126 0.73 -12.41 -18.63
CA THR A 126 0.14 -13.55 -19.34
C THR A 126 0.94 -14.83 -19.07
N PRO A 127 0.44 -16.01 -19.43
CA PRO A 127 1.21 -17.27 -19.27
C PRO A 127 2.56 -17.30 -20.00
N GLU A 128 2.72 -16.50 -21.06
CA GLU A 128 3.95 -16.43 -21.85
C GLU A 128 5.05 -15.59 -21.18
N ASP A 129 4.74 -14.95 -20.07
CA ASP A 129 5.69 -14.09 -19.36
C ASP A 129 6.68 -14.89 -18.50
N VAL A 130 7.86 -14.29 -18.35
CA VAL A 130 8.87 -14.71 -17.38
C VAL A 130 8.93 -13.65 -16.27
N ILE A 131 8.44 -14.00 -15.08
CA ILE A 131 8.43 -13.10 -13.93
C ILE A 131 9.64 -13.36 -13.01
N GLN A 132 10.46 -12.32 -12.82
CA GLN A 132 11.56 -12.35 -11.86
C GLN A 132 11.14 -11.65 -10.58
N ILE A 133 11.12 -12.39 -9.47
CA ILE A 133 10.74 -11.87 -8.15
C ILE A 133 12.00 -11.54 -7.37
N THR A 134 12.29 -10.23 -7.23
CA THR A 134 13.48 -9.71 -6.57
C THR A 134 13.21 -9.27 -5.12
N ALA A 135 12.01 -9.51 -4.62
CA ALA A 135 11.64 -9.28 -3.23
C ALA A 135 11.98 -10.49 -2.36
N SER A 136 12.27 -10.26 -1.08
CA SER A 136 12.63 -11.32 -0.14
C SER A 136 11.50 -12.33 0.07
N TYR A 137 11.82 -13.62 0.00
CA TYR A 137 10.90 -14.72 0.27
C TYR A 137 10.78 -15.11 1.75
N GLY A 138 11.56 -14.55 2.64
CA GLY A 138 11.53 -14.93 4.06
C GLY A 138 10.13 -14.89 4.69
N LEU A 139 9.98 -14.26 5.82
CA LEU A 139 8.70 -14.16 6.52
C LEU A 139 7.77 -13.07 5.94
N TRP A 140 8.25 -12.24 5.02
CA TRP A 140 7.46 -11.20 4.38
C TRP A 140 6.46 -11.76 3.35
N GLN A 141 5.23 -11.25 3.37
CA GLN A 141 4.13 -11.77 2.56
C GLN A 141 4.24 -11.44 1.06
N GLY A 142 4.84 -10.29 0.70
CA GLY A 142 4.73 -9.74 -0.66
C GLY A 142 5.24 -10.66 -1.77
N ALA A 143 6.44 -11.24 -1.62
CA ALA A 143 7.01 -12.16 -2.60
C ALA A 143 6.14 -13.41 -2.78
N TRP A 144 5.67 -14.00 -1.67
CA TRP A 144 4.83 -15.19 -1.69
C TRP A 144 3.47 -14.95 -2.36
N SER A 145 2.87 -13.77 -2.14
CA SER A 145 1.61 -13.41 -2.80
C SER A 145 1.78 -13.37 -4.32
N MET A 146 2.84 -12.72 -4.81
CA MET A 146 3.09 -12.64 -6.25
C MET A 146 3.46 -13.99 -6.85
N HIS A 147 4.27 -14.78 -6.14
CA HIS A 147 4.62 -16.14 -6.53
C HIS A 147 3.35 -16.99 -6.76
N SER A 148 2.47 -17.06 -5.74
CA SER A 148 1.23 -17.83 -5.85
C SER A 148 0.29 -17.34 -6.97
N GLY A 149 0.26 -16.02 -7.21
CA GLY A 149 -0.49 -15.46 -8.34
C GLY A 149 0.09 -15.83 -9.69
N ALA A 150 1.42 -15.78 -9.82
CA ALA A 150 2.14 -16.16 -11.02
C ALA A 150 2.01 -17.66 -11.35
N GLU A 151 2.06 -18.52 -10.33
CA GLU A 151 1.78 -19.96 -10.48
C GLU A 151 0.36 -20.20 -11.02
N LYS A 152 -0.65 -19.50 -10.48
CA LYS A 152 -2.03 -19.62 -10.98
C LYS A 152 -2.19 -19.21 -12.44
N ILE A 153 -1.46 -18.18 -12.88
CA ILE A 153 -1.47 -17.72 -14.28
C ILE A 153 -0.75 -18.74 -15.18
N GLY A 154 0.24 -19.46 -14.66
CA GLY A 154 1.09 -20.36 -15.42
C GLY A 154 2.31 -19.68 -16.04
N THR A 155 2.78 -18.56 -15.47
CA THR A 155 4.01 -17.87 -15.92
C THR A 155 5.25 -18.65 -15.52
N CYS A 156 6.36 -18.46 -16.24
CA CYS A 156 7.67 -18.89 -15.77
C CYS A 156 8.13 -17.99 -14.61
N ILE A 157 8.41 -18.56 -13.44
CA ILE A 157 8.78 -17.82 -12.24
C ILE A 157 10.26 -18.01 -11.95
N ILE A 158 10.98 -16.90 -11.76
CA ILE A 158 12.36 -16.88 -11.29
C ILE A 158 12.39 -16.30 -9.86
N PRO A 159 12.40 -17.14 -8.81
CA PRO A 159 12.30 -16.71 -7.42
C PRO A 159 13.68 -16.33 -6.85
N VAL A 160 14.32 -15.30 -7.41
CA VAL A 160 15.69 -14.91 -7.07
C VAL A 160 15.84 -14.38 -5.66
N GLY A 161 14.80 -13.70 -5.18
CA GLY A 161 14.87 -12.95 -3.93
C GLY A 161 15.66 -11.64 -4.06
N SER A 162 15.87 -10.97 -2.93
CA SER A 162 16.58 -9.67 -2.88
C SER A 162 18.10 -9.79 -2.95
N GLY A 163 18.77 -8.68 -3.27
CA GLY A 163 20.22 -8.53 -3.26
C GLY A 163 20.90 -8.93 -4.56
N ASN A 164 22.22 -8.72 -4.61
CA ASN A 164 23.14 -9.00 -5.72
C ASN A 164 22.62 -8.49 -7.09
N SER A 165 22.69 -7.18 -7.30
CA SER A 165 22.16 -6.51 -8.51
C SER A 165 22.79 -7.03 -9.81
N GLU A 166 24.08 -7.41 -9.83
CA GLU A 166 24.74 -7.98 -11.00
C GLU A 166 24.12 -9.34 -11.37
N ARG A 167 23.82 -10.18 -10.38
CA ARG A 167 23.12 -11.44 -10.62
C ARG A 167 21.71 -11.19 -11.19
N GLN A 168 21.01 -10.19 -10.68
CA GLN A 168 19.68 -9.83 -11.20
C GLN A 168 19.75 -9.45 -12.68
N ILE A 169 20.73 -8.61 -13.08
CA ILE A 169 20.94 -8.17 -14.46
C ILE A 169 21.26 -9.35 -15.37
N ARG A 170 22.18 -10.23 -14.93
CA ARG A 170 22.56 -11.44 -15.69
C ARG A 170 21.34 -12.35 -15.92
N ILE A 171 20.49 -12.54 -14.91
CA ILE A 171 19.28 -13.36 -14.99
C ILE A 171 18.27 -12.73 -15.96
N ILE A 172 18.07 -11.40 -15.91
CA ILE A 172 17.18 -10.68 -16.85
C ILE A 172 17.58 -10.98 -18.30
N LYS A 173 18.86 -10.90 -18.60
CA LYS A 173 19.39 -11.14 -19.96
C LYS A 173 19.33 -12.63 -20.34
N GLN A 174 19.78 -13.51 -19.46
CA GLN A 174 19.88 -14.95 -19.72
C GLN A 174 18.52 -15.59 -19.97
N PHE A 175 17.52 -15.26 -19.14
CA PHE A 175 16.20 -15.88 -19.19
C PHE A 175 15.14 -15.00 -19.86
N LYS A 176 15.54 -13.88 -20.45
CA LYS A 176 14.65 -12.93 -21.12
C LYS A 176 13.46 -12.55 -20.25
N THR A 177 13.74 -12.14 -19.00
CA THR A 177 12.73 -11.70 -18.05
C THR A 177 11.85 -10.61 -18.65
N THR A 178 10.53 -10.76 -18.59
CA THR A 178 9.55 -9.80 -19.12
C THR A 178 8.87 -8.98 -18.03
N VAL A 179 8.80 -9.53 -16.83
CA VAL A 179 8.18 -8.89 -15.65
C VAL A 179 9.16 -8.85 -14.49
N LEU A 180 9.44 -7.67 -13.97
CA LEU A 180 10.27 -7.50 -12.77
C LEU A 180 9.41 -7.05 -11.60
N TYR A 181 9.36 -7.86 -10.53
CA TYR A 181 8.67 -7.54 -9.28
C TYR A 181 9.69 -7.27 -8.17
N GLY A 182 9.63 -6.12 -7.54
CA GLY A 182 10.56 -5.78 -6.46
C GLY A 182 10.24 -4.47 -5.74
N VAL A 183 11.02 -4.18 -4.71
CA VAL A 183 10.97 -2.92 -3.99
C VAL A 183 11.40 -1.78 -4.92
N THR A 184 10.70 -0.66 -4.91
CA THR A 184 10.93 0.48 -5.80
C THR A 184 12.39 0.91 -5.84
N ASN A 185 13.02 1.09 -4.68
CA ASN A 185 14.43 1.47 -4.59
C ASN A 185 15.39 0.41 -5.16
N PHE A 186 14.98 -0.86 -5.17
CA PHE A 186 15.83 -1.91 -5.73
C PHE A 186 15.82 -1.92 -7.26
N HIS A 187 14.71 -1.52 -7.91
CA HIS A 187 14.70 -1.26 -9.35
C HIS A 187 15.72 -0.18 -9.70
N PHE A 188 15.74 0.95 -8.98
CA PHE A 188 16.75 2.00 -9.22
C PHE A 188 18.18 1.50 -9.02
N ARG A 189 18.40 0.67 -7.99
CA ARG A 189 19.72 0.07 -7.76
C ARG A 189 20.15 -0.85 -8.90
N ILE A 190 19.24 -1.64 -9.46
CA ILE A 190 19.52 -2.49 -10.63
C ILE A 190 19.89 -1.62 -11.83
N ALA A 191 19.14 -0.53 -12.09
CA ALA A 191 19.43 0.40 -13.19
C ALA A 191 20.81 1.07 -13.05
N GLU A 192 21.15 1.50 -11.82
CA GLU A 192 22.46 2.10 -11.53
C GLU A 192 23.60 1.13 -11.80
N VAL A 193 23.49 -0.12 -11.31
CA VAL A 193 24.52 -1.15 -11.50
C VAL A 193 24.61 -1.56 -12.97
N ALA A 194 23.49 -1.63 -13.70
CA ALA A 194 23.51 -1.89 -15.13
C ALA A 194 24.34 -0.85 -15.89
N LYS A 195 24.16 0.45 -15.59
CA LYS A 195 24.99 1.52 -16.17
C LYS A 195 26.47 1.38 -15.84
N GLN A 196 26.80 1.03 -14.59
CA GLN A 196 28.20 0.80 -14.17
C GLN A 196 28.86 -0.35 -14.94
N LEU A 197 28.06 -1.36 -15.32
CA LEU A 197 28.51 -2.52 -16.11
C LEU A 197 28.47 -2.28 -17.63
N GLY A 198 28.02 -1.11 -18.08
CA GLY A 198 27.81 -0.82 -19.51
C GLY A 198 26.65 -1.58 -20.14
N GLU A 199 25.68 -2.03 -19.32
CA GLU A 199 24.51 -2.80 -19.77
C GLU A 199 23.30 -1.91 -20.00
N ASP A 200 22.66 -2.06 -21.14
CA ASP A 200 21.40 -1.38 -21.49
C ASP A 200 20.22 -2.33 -21.24
N LEU A 201 19.45 -2.05 -20.19
CA LEU A 201 18.24 -2.81 -19.88
C LEU A 201 17.00 -2.30 -20.62
N SER A 202 17.06 -1.12 -21.25
CA SER A 202 15.93 -0.59 -22.02
C SER A 202 15.69 -1.38 -23.32
N ALA A 203 16.73 -2.00 -23.84
CA ALA A 203 16.68 -2.89 -25.02
C ALA A 203 16.45 -4.37 -24.63
N SER A 204 16.20 -4.67 -23.36
CA SER A 204 15.94 -6.03 -22.89
C SER A 204 14.49 -6.48 -23.19
N SER A 205 14.13 -7.69 -22.75
CA SER A 205 12.76 -8.21 -22.84
C SER A 205 11.79 -7.66 -21.82
N LEU A 206 12.26 -6.81 -20.88
CA LEU A 206 11.44 -6.25 -19.82
C LEU A 206 10.33 -5.35 -20.37
N ARG A 207 9.09 -5.57 -19.92
CA ARG A 207 7.93 -4.76 -20.32
C ARG A 207 7.05 -4.32 -19.16
N VAL A 208 7.07 -5.04 -18.02
CA VAL A 208 6.27 -4.72 -16.83
C VAL A 208 7.17 -4.61 -15.61
N GLY A 209 7.14 -3.46 -14.95
CA GLY A 209 7.74 -3.23 -13.64
C GLY A 209 6.68 -3.13 -12.56
N ILE A 210 6.72 -4.01 -11.56
CA ILE A 210 5.80 -3.96 -10.40
C ILE A 210 6.59 -3.53 -9.18
N CYS A 211 6.36 -2.30 -8.77
CA CYS A 211 7.02 -1.65 -7.64
C CYS A 211 6.21 -1.87 -6.37
N VAL A 212 6.87 -2.24 -5.27
CA VAL A 212 6.24 -2.49 -3.97
C VAL A 212 6.98 -1.81 -2.83
N ALA A 213 6.37 -1.80 -1.66
CA ALA A 213 6.79 -1.13 -0.43
C ALA A 213 6.74 0.40 -0.48
N GLU A 214 7.09 1.01 -1.61
CA GLU A 214 7.04 2.45 -1.82
C GLU A 214 6.44 2.75 -3.19
N LYS A 215 5.53 3.72 -3.26
CA LYS A 215 4.96 4.19 -4.52
C LYS A 215 5.99 5.04 -5.27
N PRO A 216 6.34 4.73 -6.52
CA PRO A 216 7.18 5.61 -7.33
C PRO A 216 6.42 6.88 -7.73
N THR A 217 7.10 8.03 -7.68
CA THR A 217 6.58 9.32 -8.16
C THR A 217 6.49 9.37 -9.69
N LYS A 218 5.78 10.35 -10.25
CA LYS A 218 5.70 10.52 -11.72
C LYS A 218 7.08 10.61 -12.40
N PRO A 219 8.06 11.43 -11.91
CA PRO A 219 9.42 11.42 -12.46
C PRO A 219 10.12 10.07 -12.34
N GLN A 220 9.95 9.38 -11.21
CA GLN A 220 10.50 8.04 -11.01
C GLN A 220 9.91 7.01 -11.97
N ILE A 221 8.59 7.06 -12.22
CA ILE A 221 7.94 6.22 -13.23
C ILE A 221 8.53 6.49 -14.63
N ALA A 222 8.71 7.76 -14.99
CA ALA A 222 9.32 8.13 -16.28
C ALA A 222 10.76 7.60 -16.37
N MET A 223 11.54 7.72 -15.30
CA MET A 223 12.90 7.19 -15.22
C MET A 223 12.91 5.66 -15.35
N LEU A 224 12.07 4.94 -14.60
CA LEU A 224 11.96 3.48 -14.68
C LEU A 224 11.60 3.02 -16.10
N LYS A 225 10.67 3.70 -16.76
CA LYS A 225 10.31 3.42 -18.16
C LYS A 225 11.49 3.61 -19.11
N LYS A 226 12.26 4.68 -18.91
CA LYS A 226 13.46 4.96 -19.73
C LYS A 226 14.55 3.92 -19.51
N GLU A 227 14.86 3.59 -18.25
CA GLU A 227 15.99 2.73 -17.91
C GLU A 227 15.74 1.24 -18.23
N PHE A 228 14.49 0.78 -18.16
CA PHE A 228 14.13 -0.63 -18.32
C PHE A 228 13.28 -0.92 -19.57
N GLY A 229 12.86 0.08 -20.32
CA GLY A 229 11.92 -0.11 -21.43
C GLY A 229 10.50 -0.49 -20.99
N TYR A 230 10.12 -0.29 -19.72
CA TYR A 230 8.80 -0.69 -19.23
C TYR A 230 7.66 0.02 -19.98
N GLU A 231 6.74 -0.76 -20.51
CA GLU A 231 5.45 -0.27 -20.99
C GLU A 231 4.54 0.08 -19.81
N VAL A 232 4.54 -0.79 -18.77
CA VAL A 232 3.74 -0.66 -17.55
C VAL A 232 4.65 -0.54 -16.34
N VAL A 233 4.39 0.48 -15.51
CA VAL A 233 4.91 0.57 -14.14
C VAL A 233 3.71 0.62 -13.22
N ALA A 234 3.57 -0.39 -12.36
CA ALA A 234 2.50 -0.52 -11.38
C ALA A 234 3.04 -0.48 -9.96
N SER A 235 2.20 -0.05 -9.01
CA SER A 235 2.54 -0.04 -7.59
C SER A 235 1.31 -0.44 -6.77
N ASP A 236 1.20 -1.70 -6.41
CA ASP A 236 0.06 -2.20 -5.65
C ASP A 236 0.24 -1.96 -4.15
N TYR A 237 -0.85 -1.57 -3.50
CA TYR A 237 -0.90 -1.44 -2.05
C TYR A 237 -1.40 -2.72 -1.38
N GLY A 238 -0.86 -3.02 -0.22
CA GLY A 238 -1.26 -4.13 0.64
C GLY A 238 -0.34 -4.26 1.85
N ALA A 239 -0.78 -5.02 2.83
CA ALA A 239 -0.02 -5.30 4.04
C ALA A 239 0.08 -6.82 4.29
N THR A 240 1.00 -7.21 5.17
CA THR A 240 1.12 -8.62 5.59
C THR A 240 -0.17 -9.11 6.23
N GLU A 241 -0.87 -8.25 6.93
CA GLU A 241 -2.13 -8.51 7.64
C GLU A 241 -3.28 -8.80 6.67
N PHE A 242 -3.35 -8.11 5.54
CA PHE A 242 -4.38 -8.25 4.51
C PHE A 242 -3.77 -8.34 3.10
N PRO A 243 -3.08 -9.47 2.80
CA PRO A 243 -2.43 -9.67 1.51
C PRO A 243 -3.43 -9.77 0.36
N GLY A 244 -2.98 -9.41 -0.83
CA GLY A 244 -3.84 -9.46 -2.01
C GLY A 244 -4.91 -8.36 -2.05
N TYR A 245 -4.80 -7.33 -1.23
CA TYR A 245 -5.82 -6.35 -0.91
C TYR A 245 -6.33 -5.56 -2.12
N SER A 246 -5.43 -4.98 -2.91
CA SER A 246 -5.82 -4.02 -3.96
C SER A 246 -4.98 -4.11 -5.21
N VAL A 247 -5.41 -3.46 -6.27
CA VAL A 247 -4.69 -3.32 -7.55
C VAL A 247 -4.65 -1.86 -7.99
N HIS A 248 -3.49 -1.38 -8.42
CA HIS A 248 -3.32 -0.04 -8.98
C HIS A 248 -4.11 0.11 -10.28
N CYS A 249 -4.98 1.12 -10.35
CA CYS A 249 -5.80 1.36 -11.53
C CYS A 249 -4.97 2.00 -12.67
N TYR A 250 -4.97 1.39 -13.85
CA TYR A 250 -4.22 1.91 -15.00
C TYR A 250 -4.89 3.11 -15.67
N LYS A 251 -6.19 3.34 -15.46
CA LYS A 251 -6.94 4.50 -15.94
C LYS A 251 -6.90 5.64 -14.92
N ASP A 252 -7.36 5.37 -13.71
CA ASP A 252 -7.27 6.29 -12.59
C ASP A 252 -5.99 6.02 -11.78
N ARG A 253 -4.89 6.61 -12.22
CA ARG A 253 -3.57 6.39 -11.62
C ARG A 253 -3.43 6.94 -10.20
N ASN A 254 -4.45 7.59 -9.67
CA ASN A 254 -4.48 8.13 -8.32
C ASN A 254 -5.25 7.23 -7.33
N SER A 255 -5.60 6.01 -7.73
CA SER A 255 -6.33 5.08 -6.88
C SER A 255 -5.96 3.61 -7.07
N HIS A 256 -6.33 2.81 -6.07
CA HIS A 256 -6.29 1.36 -6.09
C HIS A 256 -7.70 0.80 -5.95
N HIS A 257 -8.10 -0.13 -6.82
CA HIS A 257 -9.31 -0.92 -6.61
C HIS A 257 -9.10 -1.95 -5.53
N VAL A 258 -10.03 -2.01 -4.57
CA VAL A 258 -10.03 -3.00 -3.48
C VAL A 258 -10.95 -4.15 -3.85
N TRP A 259 -10.50 -5.38 -3.72
CA TRP A 259 -11.32 -6.55 -4.03
C TRP A 259 -12.48 -6.69 -3.03
N ALA A 260 -13.68 -6.21 -3.41
CA ALA A 260 -14.87 -6.18 -2.57
C ALA A 260 -15.38 -7.57 -2.14
N ASP A 261 -15.00 -8.61 -2.86
CA ASP A 261 -15.29 -9.99 -2.48
C ASP A 261 -14.33 -10.55 -1.42
N TYR A 262 -13.18 -9.91 -1.20
CA TYR A 262 -12.21 -10.31 -0.18
C TYR A 262 -12.14 -9.36 1.01
N HIS A 263 -12.46 -8.09 0.82
CA HIS A 263 -12.31 -7.06 1.84
C HIS A 263 -13.50 -6.11 1.87
N LEU A 264 -13.98 -5.82 3.08
CA LEU A 264 -14.77 -4.65 3.36
C LEU A 264 -13.83 -3.58 3.92
N VAL A 265 -13.94 -2.37 3.40
CA VAL A 265 -13.15 -1.22 3.84
C VAL A 265 -14.03 -0.10 4.32
N GLU A 266 -13.58 0.55 5.37
CA GLU A 266 -14.16 1.76 5.94
C GLU A 266 -13.03 2.78 6.08
N VAL A 267 -13.35 4.06 6.07
CA VAL A 267 -12.43 5.13 6.45
C VAL A 267 -13.05 5.89 7.61
N VAL A 268 -12.30 6.07 8.67
CA VAL A 268 -12.77 6.70 9.91
C VAL A 268 -11.88 7.87 10.29
N ASP A 269 -12.46 8.84 10.99
CA ASP A 269 -11.67 9.86 11.65
C ASP A 269 -10.77 9.21 12.70
N PRO A 270 -9.46 9.42 12.67
CA PRO A 270 -8.53 8.71 13.56
C PRO A 270 -8.67 9.08 15.05
N GLU A 271 -9.34 10.21 15.37
CA GLU A 271 -9.55 10.70 16.75
C GLU A 271 -10.93 10.31 17.28
N THR A 272 -12.00 10.61 16.52
CA THR A 272 -13.38 10.33 16.96
C THR A 272 -13.81 8.90 16.65
N LEU A 273 -13.17 8.25 15.67
CA LEU A 273 -13.49 6.92 15.14
C LEU A 273 -14.86 6.85 14.44
N ASP A 274 -15.42 8.00 14.09
CA ASP A 274 -16.61 8.08 13.26
C ASP A 274 -16.30 7.74 11.81
N ASN A 275 -17.24 7.09 11.13
CA ASN A 275 -17.10 6.81 9.70
C ASN A 275 -17.13 8.11 8.91
N LEU A 276 -16.20 8.26 7.98
CA LEU A 276 -16.10 9.39 7.07
C LEU A 276 -16.83 9.12 5.75
N GLY A 277 -17.22 10.18 5.07
CA GLY A 277 -17.85 10.13 3.75
C GLY A 277 -16.85 9.82 2.64
N ASP A 278 -17.39 9.50 1.45
CA ASP A 278 -16.59 9.25 0.25
C ASP A 278 -15.70 10.46 -0.07
N GLY A 279 -14.42 10.20 -0.31
CA GLY A 279 -13.40 11.19 -0.63
C GLY A 279 -12.74 11.86 0.58
N GLU A 280 -13.27 11.73 1.79
CA GLU A 280 -12.65 12.26 3.01
C GLU A 280 -11.46 11.39 3.43
N ASN A 281 -10.39 12.05 3.92
CA ASN A 281 -9.18 11.35 4.36
C ASN A 281 -9.29 10.95 5.83
N GLY A 282 -9.00 9.70 6.13
CA GLY A 282 -9.00 9.15 7.50
C GLY A 282 -8.25 7.85 7.61
N GLU A 283 -8.34 7.19 8.74
CA GLU A 283 -7.73 5.88 8.96
C GLU A 283 -8.47 4.77 8.21
N LEU A 284 -7.72 3.97 7.47
CA LEU A 284 -8.23 2.80 6.78
C LEU A 284 -8.52 1.66 7.76
N ILE A 285 -9.76 1.21 7.75
CA ILE A 285 -10.24 0.06 8.51
C ILE A 285 -10.51 -1.09 7.55
N VAL A 286 -9.98 -2.27 7.87
CA VAL A 286 -10.10 -3.45 7.01
C VAL A 286 -10.81 -4.59 7.74
N THR A 287 -11.84 -5.14 7.09
CA THR A 287 -12.48 -6.40 7.47
C THR A 287 -12.27 -7.42 6.36
N THR A 288 -11.64 -8.56 6.67
CA THR A 288 -11.49 -9.68 5.71
C THR A 288 -12.79 -10.48 5.63
N LEU A 289 -13.22 -10.84 4.41
CA LEU A 289 -14.53 -11.46 4.18
C LEU A 289 -14.48 -12.97 3.97
N GLN A 290 -13.33 -13.51 3.59
CA GLN A 290 -13.14 -14.92 3.26
C GLN A 290 -11.92 -15.53 3.97
N ARG A 291 -11.33 -14.82 4.92
CA ARG A 291 -10.16 -15.27 5.66
C ARG A 291 -10.55 -16.37 6.65
N GLU A 292 -9.86 -17.52 6.56
CA GLU A 292 -10.19 -18.69 7.36
C GLU A 292 -9.36 -18.77 8.66
N ALA A 293 -8.02 -18.73 8.55
CA ALA A 293 -7.15 -18.98 9.71
C ALA A 293 -7.02 -17.78 10.65
N PHE A 294 -6.75 -16.60 10.11
CA PHE A 294 -6.49 -15.40 10.88
C PHE A 294 -7.34 -14.22 10.37
N PRO A 295 -8.66 -14.24 10.65
CA PRO A 295 -9.58 -13.21 10.19
C PRO A 295 -9.34 -11.88 10.88
N LEU A 296 -9.57 -10.79 10.16
CA LEU A 296 -9.53 -9.42 10.67
C LEU A 296 -10.94 -8.83 10.61
N ILE A 297 -11.44 -8.33 11.73
CA ILE A 297 -12.74 -7.64 11.82
C ILE A 297 -12.50 -6.23 12.32
N ARG A 298 -12.86 -5.23 11.50
CA ARG A 298 -12.64 -3.80 11.71
C ARG A 298 -11.21 -3.52 12.23
N TYR A 299 -10.23 -4.07 11.53
CA TYR A 299 -8.83 -3.89 11.87
C TYR A 299 -8.38 -2.47 11.52
N ARG A 300 -7.87 -1.76 12.52
CA ARG A 300 -7.22 -0.46 12.37
C ARG A 300 -5.86 -0.66 11.74
N SER A 301 -5.74 -0.30 10.47
CA SER A 301 -4.50 -0.51 9.71
C SER A 301 -3.38 0.44 10.12
N ASN A 302 -3.76 1.55 10.73
CA ASN A 302 -2.87 2.69 11.00
C ASN A 302 -2.35 3.37 9.73
N ASP A 303 -2.96 3.07 8.60
CA ASP A 303 -2.72 3.73 7.32
C ASP A 303 -3.86 4.71 7.04
N ALA A 304 -3.54 5.91 6.56
CA ALA A 304 -4.49 6.95 6.23
C ALA A 304 -4.66 7.06 4.71
N THR A 305 -5.90 7.10 4.28
CA THR A 305 -6.28 7.25 2.87
C THR A 305 -7.72 7.81 2.79
N ASN A 306 -8.26 7.95 1.58
CA ASN A 306 -9.68 8.18 1.36
C ASN A 306 -10.34 6.97 0.70
N LEU A 307 -11.65 6.85 0.82
CA LEU A 307 -12.45 5.83 0.17
C LEU A 307 -13.33 6.47 -0.92
N LEU A 308 -13.37 5.83 -2.08
CA LEU A 308 -14.28 6.14 -3.17
C LEU A 308 -15.16 4.92 -3.43
N GLY A 309 -16.47 5.13 -3.50
CA GLY A 309 -17.46 4.06 -3.53
C GLY A 309 -17.41 3.12 -4.74
N PHE A 310 -18.55 2.48 -5.02
CA PHE A 310 -18.70 1.43 -6.03
C PHE A 310 -19.04 1.95 -7.43
N GLU A 311 -18.63 3.15 -7.76
CA GLU A 311 -18.87 3.72 -9.08
C GLU A 311 -18.05 2.99 -10.16
N LYS A 312 -18.65 2.88 -11.36
CA LYS A 312 -17.97 2.26 -12.49
C LYS A 312 -16.78 3.12 -12.94
N CYS A 313 -15.59 2.54 -12.84
CA CYS A 313 -14.37 3.16 -13.33
C CYS A 313 -14.23 2.99 -14.86
N GLU A 314 -13.51 3.91 -15.52
CA GLU A 314 -13.15 3.79 -16.93
C GLU A 314 -12.35 2.52 -17.27
N CYS A 315 -11.70 1.90 -16.30
CA CYS A 315 -11.04 0.59 -16.48
C CYS A 315 -12.03 -0.58 -16.57
N GLY A 316 -13.33 -0.34 -16.36
CA GLY A 316 -14.40 -1.31 -16.43
C GLY A 316 -14.79 -1.95 -15.11
N MET A 317 -14.02 -1.76 -14.03
CA MET A 317 -14.34 -2.27 -12.70
C MET A 317 -15.26 -1.33 -11.91
N SER A 318 -16.09 -1.92 -11.02
CA SER A 318 -16.90 -1.19 -10.03
C SER A 318 -16.51 -1.55 -8.59
N HIS A 319 -15.36 -2.19 -8.39
CA HIS A 319 -14.80 -2.39 -7.06
C HIS A 319 -14.48 -1.03 -6.42
N PRO A 320 -14.71 -0.85 -5.10
CA PRO A 320 -14.42 0.41 -4.43
C PRO A 320 -12.93 0.74 -4.55
N LYS A 321 -12.62 2.03 -4.48
CA LYS A 321 -11.24 2.51 -4.64
C LYS A 321 -10.78 3.18 -3.35
N VAL A 322 -9.50 3.01 -3.05
CA VAL A 322 -8.78 3.83 -2.05
C VAL A 322 -7.78 4.71 -2.77
N GLY A 323 -7.57 5.90 -2.22
CA GLY A 323 -6.58 6.84 -2.73
C GLY A 323 -5.19 6.23 -2.73
N ILE A 324 -4.36 6.67 -3.66
CA ILE A 324 -2.99 6.15 -3.80
C ILE A 324 -2.01 6.79 -2.80
N ASP A 325 -2.36 7.95 -2.25
CA ASP A 325 -1.57 8.62 -1.21
C ASP A 325 -1.94 8.00 0.14
N ILE A 326 -1.18 6.98 0.53
CA ILE A 326 -1.38 6.22 1.77
C ILE A 326 -0.27 6.57 2.74
N ASP A 327 -0.66 7.12 3.88
CA ASP A 327 0.21 7.59 4.95
C ASP A 327 0.03 6.76 6.23
N ARG A 328 0.94 6.94 7.20
CA ARG A 328 0.78 6.34 8.53
C ARG A 328 0.09 7.31 9.48
N VAL A 329 -0.99 6.87 10.13
CA VAL A 329 -1.70 7.67 11.15
C VAL A 329 -0.77 8.02 12.34
N ASP A 330 0.13 7.12 12.73
CA ASP A 330 1.11 7.34 13.81
C ASP A 330 2.01 8.57 13.59
N TYR A 331 2.20 8.97 12.34
CA TYR A 331 3.03 10.12 11.98
C TYR A 331 2.21 11.39 11.73
N MET A 332 0.88 11.32 11.90
CA MET A 332 0.02 12.49 11.76
C MET A 332 0.35 13.54 12.83
N THR A 333 0.44 14.77 12.42
CA THR A 333 0.57 15.91 13.32
C THR A 333 -0.42 17.00 12.93
N LYS A 334 -1.05 17.64 13.91
CA LYS A 334 -1.90 18.82 13.64
C LYS A 334 -1.05 20.07 13.50
N ILE A 335 -1.11 20.68 12.33
CA ILE A 335 -0.50 21.99 12.05
C ILE A 335 -1.64 23.00 11.91
N ARG A 336 -1.75 23.92 12.88
CA ARG A 336 -2.83 24.93 12.93
C ARG A 336 -4.24 24.32 12.80
N GLY A 337 -4.45 23.17 13.47
CA GLY A 337 -5.73 22.46 13.44
C GLY A 337 -5.93 21.51 12.25
N THR A 338 -5.11 21.62 11.22
CA THR A 338 -5.17 20.72 10.05
C THR A 338 -4.36 19.45 10.30
N PRO A 339 -4.94 18.25 10.18
CA PRO A 339 -4.18 16.99 10.24
C PRO A 339 -3.24 16.89 9.04
N VAL A 340 -1.96 16.72 9.30
CA VAL A 340 -0.91 16.68 8.27
C VAL A 340 -0.05 15.44 8.45
N PHE A 341 0.16 14.74 7.36
CA PHE A 341 1.05 13.57 7.29
C PHE A 341 2.40 13.99 6.69
N PRO A 342 3.54 13.63 7.31
CA PRO A 342 4.87 13.99 6.84
C PRO A 342 5.14 13.60 5.38
N SER A 343 4.70 12.42 4.98
CA SER A 343 4.88 11.90 3.62
C SER A 343 4.21 12.76 2.55
N ARG A 344 3.17 13.52 2.88
CA ARG A 344 2.54 14.44 1.92
C ARG A 344 3.48 15.58 1.50
N PHE A 345 4.35 16.05 2.40
CA PHE A 345 5.40 17.00 2.02
C PHE A 345 6.39 16.35 1.06
N GLU A 346 6.91 15.18 1.44
CA GLU A 346 7.89 14.46 0.63
C GLU A 346 7.32 14.13 -0.76
N PHE A 347 6.04 13.75 -0.84
CA PHE A 347 5.36 13.47 -2.08
C PHE A 347 5.34 14.69 -3.02
N ILE A 348 4.96 15.87 -2.50
CA ILE A 348 4.95 17.12 -3.27
C ILE A 348 6.37 17.49 -3.69
N LEU A 349 7.32 17.42 -2.78
CA LEU A 349 8.70 17.81 -3.03
C LEU A 349 9.42 16.94 -4.06
N ARG A 350 9.06 15.66 -4.17
CA ARG A 350 9.60 14.75 -5.21
C ARG A 350 9.14 15.09 -6.63
N GLU A 351 8.20 15.99 -6.81
CA GLU A 351 7.77 16.46 -8.14
C GLU A 351 8.71 17.55 -8.70
N PHE A 352 9.54 18.14 -7.86
CA PHE A 352 10.55 19.14 -8.25
C PHE A 352 11.87 18.44 -8.59
N SER A 353 12.37 18.66 -9.81
CA SER A 353 13.62 18.03 -10.29
C SER A 353 14.87 18.48 -9.52
N GLU A 354 14.81 19.64 -8.87
CA GLU A 354 15.88 20.26 -8.08
C GLU A 354 16.02 19.65 -6.69
N LEU A 355 15.04 18.86 -6.23
CA LEU A 355 14.94 18.37 -4.85
C LEU A 355 15.10 16.85 -4.77
N THR A 356 15.65 16.36 -3.65
CA THR A 356 15.72 14.93 -3.34
C THR A 356 14.37 14.35 -2.92
N GLY A 357 13.41 15.21 -2.55
CA GLY A 357 12.14 14.84 -1.93
C GLY A 357 12.24 14.64 -0.41
N LYS A 358 13.43 14.65 0.17
CA LYS A 358 13.60 14.58 1.63
C LYS A 358 13.32 15.94 2.26
N SER A 359 12.64 15.92 3.40
CA SER A 359 12.27 17.12 4.12
C SER A 359 12.15 16.91 5.62
N GLN A 360 12.16 18.00 6.35
CA GLN A 360 11.91 18.04 7.78
C GLN A 360 11.03 19.24 8.10
N VAL A 361 9.92 19.00 8.78
CA VAL A 361 9.02 20.05 9.27
C VAL A 361 9.38 20.35 10.72
N VAL A 362 9.64 21.61 11.02
CA VAL A 362 9.87 22.09 12.38
C VAL A 362 8.67 22.93 12.79
N LEU A 363 7.99 22.53 13.86
CA LEU A 363 6.86 23.24 14.44
C LEU A 363 7.30 23.91 15.73
N ASP A 364 7.40 25.22 15.72
CA ASP A 364 7.62 26.01 16.93
C ASP A 364 6.28 26.36 17.57
N LYS A 365 6.02 25.80 18.76
CA LYS A 365 4.80 26.01 19.56
C LYS A 365 4.97 27.01 20.70
N ARG A 366 6.14 27.61 20.85
CA ARG A 366 6.44 28.59 21.93
C ARG A 366 5.73 29.90 21.70
N THR A 367 5.29 30.19 20.49
CA THR A 367 4.49 31.37 20.14
C THR A 367 2.99 31.02 20.07
N PRO A 368 2.05 31.95 20.33
CA PRO A 368 0.62 31.71 20.26
C PRO A 368 0.16 31.21 18.88
N LYS A 369 0.85 31.61 17.82
CA LYS A 369 0.65 31.10 16.46
C LYS A 369 1.80 30.18 16.11
N GLN A 370 1.49 28.88 15.93
CA GLN A 370 2.49 27.90 15.48
C GLN A 370 3.28 28.44 14.29
N TYR A 371 4.61 28.48 14.40
CA TYR A 371 5.49 28.82 13.29
C TYR A 371 5.98 27.53 12.60
N VAL A 372 5.82 27.47 11.28
CA VAL A 372 6.06 26.27 10.48
C VAL A 372 7.26 26.51 9.57
N THR A 373 8.39 25.89 9.87
CA THR A 373 9.58 25.88 9.01
C THR A 373 9.66 24.53 8.28
N LEU A 374 9.77 24.56 6.96
CA LEU A 374 10.00 23.38 6.12
C LEU A 374 11.44 23.41 5.60
N LYS A 375 12.27 22.49 6.08
CA LYS A 375 13.62 22.26 5.54
C LYS A 375 13.55 21.24 4.42
N VAL A 376 14.13 21.57 3.25
CA VAL A 376 14.05 20.73 2.04
C VAL A 376 15.45 20.52 1.46
N GLU A 377 15.82 19.28 1.21
CA GLU A 377 17.12 18.92 0.67
C GLU A 377 17.17 19.13 -0.85
N LYS A 378 18.09 19.98 -1.32
CA LYS A 378 18.33 20.22 -2.74
C LYS A 378 19.33 19.23 -3.32
N MET A 379 19.17 18.87 -4.62
CA MET A 379 20.06 17.93 -5.30
C MET A 379 21.39 18.57 -5.76
N LYS A 380 21.40 19.90 -5.96
CA LYS A 380 22.55 20.67 -6.44
C LYS A 380 22.46 22.12 -5.96
N GLU A 381 23.57 22.84 -6.09
CA GLU A 381 23.56 24.29 -5.85
C GLU A 381 22.72 24.99 -6.92
N LEU A 382 21.97 26.00 -6.50
CA LEU A 382 21.08 26.81 -7.32
C LEU A 382 21.48 28.28 -7.21
N SER A 383 21.18 29.10 -8.20
CA SER A 383 21.31 30.52 -8.10
C SER A 383 20.26 31.10 -7.15
N ASN A 384 20.55 32.26 -6.57
CA ASN A 384 19.62 32.94 -5.61
C ASN A 384 18.22 33.18 -6.23
N SER A 385 18.15 33.51 -7.52
CA SER A 385 16.88 33.70 -8.22
C SER A 385 16.12 32.40 -8.39
N ALA A 386 16.82 31.30 -8.72
CA ALA A 386 16.22 29.97 -8.85
C ALA A 386 15.72 29.44 -7.49
N GLU A 387 16.49 29.64 -6.41
CA GLU A 387 16.07 29.27 -5.05
C GLU A 387 14.80 30.03 -4.62
N SER A 388 14.74 31.34 -4.86
CA SER A 388 13.57 32.17 -4.51
C SER A 388 12.31 31.74 -5.26
N SER A 389 12.45 31.41 -6.56
CA SER A 389 11.35 30.91 -7.38
C SER A 389 10.89 29.54 -6.89
N LEU A 390 11.82 28.62 -6.59
CA LEU A 390 11.54 27.28 -6.10
C LEU A 390 10.81 27.32 -4.73
N ILE A 391 11.27 28.15 -3.80
CA ILE A 391 10.63 28.37 -2.50
C ILE A 391 9.18 28.84 -2.66
N THR A 392 8.95 29.76 -3.60
CA THR A 392 7.59 30.28 -3.87
C THR A 392 6.68 29.18 -4.40
N MET A 393 7.17 28.37 -5.35
CA MET A 393 6.41 27.23 -5.89
C MET A 393 6.13 26.17 -4.81
N ILE A 394 7.10 25.82 -3.99
CA ILE A 394 6.92 24.86 -2.88
C ILE A 394 5.82 25.36 -1.92
N ARG A 395 5.85 26.62 -1.51
CA ARG A 395 4.81 27.18 -0.63
C ARG A 395 3.42 27.12 -1.25
N LEU A 396 3.33 27.43 -2.54
CA LEU A 396 2.05 27.41 -3.27
C LEU A 396 1.49 25.99 -3.37
N GLU A 397 2.30 25.01 -3.76
CA GLU A 397 1.89 23.63 -3.89
C GLU A 397 1.47 23.01 -2.55
N ILE A 398 2.21 23.28 -1.47
CA ILE A 398 1.84 22.83 -0.13
C ILE A 398 0.50 23.46 0.30
N LYS A 399 0.31 24.75 0.09
CA LYS A 399 -0.95 25.43 0.42
C LYS A 399 -2.13 24.84 -0.37
N ASN A 400 -1.96 24.59 -1.67
CA ASN A 400 -3.01 24.10 -2.55
C ASN A 400 -3.37 22.65 -2.25
N ARG A 401 -2.39 21.79 -1.92
CA ARG A 401 -2.57 20.32 -1.84
C ARG A 401 -2.67 19.79 -0.41
N ILE A 402 -2.10 20.49 0.57
CA ILE A 402 -2.18 20.11 2.00
C ILE A 402 -3.11 21.05 2.78
N GLY A 403 -3.34 22.28 2.30
CA GLY A 403 -4.21 23.26 2.96
C GLY A 403 -3.53 24.04 4.10
N ILE A 404 -2.21 23.94 4.25
CA ILE A 404 -1.46 24.67 5.28
C ILE A 404 -0.56 25.74 4.68
N THR A 405 -0.29 26.78 5.45
CA THR A 405 0.71 27.80 5.11
C THR A 405 2.01 27.49 5.84
N VAL A 406 3.11 27.39 5.08
CA VAL A 406 4.46 27.28 5.61
C VAL A 406 5.04 28.70 5.77
N ASP A 407 5.48 29.04 6.98
CA ASP A 407 6.01 30.38 7.27
C ASP A 407 7.40 30.57 6.67
N GLU A 408 8.20 29.50 6.66
CA GLU A 408 9.56 29.55 6.14
C GLU A 408 9.88 28.23 5.39
N VAL A 409 10.55 28.35 4.24
CA VAL A 409 11.13 27.19 3.52
C VAL A 409 12.64 27.41 3.46
N VAL A 410 13.41 26.44 3.96
CA VAL A 410 14.87 26.47 4.01
C VAL A 410 15.40 25.37 3.11
N LEU A 411 16.11 25.74 2.04
CA LEU A 411 16.80 24.77 1.19
C LEU A 411 18.13 24.39 1.87
N VAL A 412 18.33 23.10 2.10
CA VAL A 412 19.53 22.56 2.74
C VAL A 412 20.37 21.76 1.74
N PRO A 413 21.70 21.68 1.91
CA PRO A 413 22.58 20.93 1.00
C PRO A 413 22.26 19.45 0.93
N LEU A 414 22.65 18.80 -0.19
CA LEU A 414 22.58 17.37 -0.38
C LEU A 414 23.34 16.63 0.73
N GLY A 415 22.74 15.58 1.29
CA GLY A 415 23.30 14.80 2.40
C GLY A 415 22.98 15.36 3.79
N THR A 416 22.22 16.45 3.90
CA THR A 416 21.78 16.99 5.20
C THR A 416 20.89 16.01 5.97
N PHE A 417 20.04 15.27 5.26
CA PHE A 417 19.20 14.24 5.86
C PHE A 417 19.80 12.87 5.61
N GLU A 418 20.48 12.31 6.63
CA GLU A 418 21.02 10.95 6.57
C GLU A 418 19.93 9.89 6.37
N GLN A 419 20.31 8.72 5.82
CA GLN A 419 19.37 7.63 5.46
C GLN A 419 18.67 6.93 6.65
N LYS A 420 18.96 7.29 7.90
CA LYS A 420 18.37 6.70 9.09
C LYS A 420 17.23 7.56 9.60
N PHE A 421 16.01 7.02 9.58
CA PHE A 421 14.79 7.41 10.31
C PHE A 421 14.90 8.71 11.16
N GLN A 422 15.04 9.85 10.51
CA GLN A 422 14.88 11.12 11.21
C GLN A 422 13.38 11.39 11.29
N LYS A 423 12.92 11.83 12.48
CA LYS A 423 11.54 12.31 12.62
C LYS A 423 11.31 13.42 11.61
N THR A 424 10.44 13.20 10.65
CA THR A 424 10.12 14.18 9.60
C THR A 424 9.44 15.42 10.19
N ILE A 425 8.82 15.30 11.38
CA ILE A 425 8.24 16.43 12.12
C ILE A 425 8.92 16.54 13.49
N ILE A 426 9.52 17.72 13.75
CA ILE A 426 10.09 18.09 15.05
C ILE A 426 9.18 19.15 15.67
N ILE A 427 8.79 18.95 16.92
CA ILE A 427 8.02 19.91 17.71
C ILE A 427 8.99 20.53 18.72
N THR A 428 9.14 21.85 18.68
CA THR A 428 9.97 22.65 19.60
C THR A 428 9.14 23.60 20.45
#